data_53037956a5eb7e57f0f38ba0dac1912e
#
_entry.id   53037956a5eb7e57f0f38ba0dac1912e
#
_cell.length_a   1.000
_cell.length_b   1.000
_cell.length_c   1.000
_cell.angle_alpha   90.00
_cell.angle_beta   90.00
_cell.angle_gamma   90.00
#
_symmetry.space_group_name_H-M   'P 1'
#
loop_
_entity.id
_entity.type
_entity.pdbx_description
1 polymer ?
#
loop_
_entity_poly.entity_id
_entity_poly.type
_entity_poly.pdbx_seq_one_letter_code
_entity_poly.pdbx_strand_id
1 'polypeptide(L)'
;MKINDVAEYAGVSPATVSRVLNRKKVKEETRKKVEEAIKKLNYTPNFMASNLQRTKSGMLLILVPEISNPYYSPILEGVELTARSRGYNIILGSSYSSEEQLLDYLNLLNKKLVDGVILMEKVSKEKIIKKINDERLYNRIVQCSEYIDENNLSCITIDHKKAAYEAASHLISIGKREFYLFRMKKDFTYSVLRREGFIEALKDNGIELKRENEIILDELSIKESFKQMNILLNNRKIENAGIFAVSDVLGIGIIKALNLKNIKIPQDAAVVGFDNIDFSAVTEPSLTTISQPGYELGKESVKQLLKIIENGSVTPEKIILEHELIVRESTNRKSLK
;
A
#
# COMPACT_ATOMS: atom_id res chain seq x y z
N MET A 1 28.46 -20.99 -18.82
CA MET A 1 28.98 -22.02 -17.93
C MET A 1 27.81 -22.70 -17.23
N LYS A 2 27.81 -24.02 -17.10
CA LYS A 2 26.68 -24.82 -16.57
C LYS A 2 27.08 -25.43 -15.23
N ILE A 3 26.10 -25.85 -14.42
CA ILE A 3 26.35 -26.53 -13.14
C ILE A 3 27.18 -27.80 -13.28
N ASN A 4 27.10 -28.45 -14.47
CA ASN A 4 27.90 -29.63 -14.80
C ASN A 4 29.39 -29.32 -14.86
N ASP A 5 29.78 -28.15 -15.37
CA ASP A 5 31.19 -27.73 -15.49
C ASP A 5 31.81 -27.55 -14.10
N VAL A 6 31.03 -27.00 -13.15
CA VAL A 6 31.41 -26.87 -11.71
C VAL A 6 31.55 -28.25 -11.07
N ALA A 7 30.62 -29.15 -11.35
CA ALA A 7 30.62 -30.50 -10.80
C ALA A 7 31.84 -31.30 -11.27
N GLU A 8 32.16 -31.22 -12.54
CA GLU A 8 33.34 -31.86 -13.15
C GLU A 8 34.64 -31.31 -12.53
N TYR A 9 34.76 -29.97 -12.44
CA TYR A 9 35.92 -29.32 -11.85
C TYR A 9 36.14 -29.67 -10.38
N ALA A 10 35.07 -29.74 -9.61
CA ALA A 10 35.11 -30.08 -8.16
C ALA A 10 35.19 -31.59 -7.89
N GLY A 11 35.10 -32.46 -8.93
CA GLY A 11 35.07 -33.90 -8.78
C GLY A 11 33.88 -34.45 -8.02
N VAL A 12 32.69 -33.82 -8.16
CA VAL A 12 31.45 -34.20 -7.47
C VAL A 12 30.26 -34.28 -8.43
N SER A 13 29.16 -34.83 -7.98
CA SER A 13 27.93 -34.82 -8.79
C SER A 13 27.28 -33.44 -8.88
N PRO A 14 26.54 -33.10 -9.93
CA PRO A 14 25.75 -31.86 -10.03
C PRO A 14 24.76 -31.69 -8.88
N ALA A 15 24.23 -32.80 -8.35
CA ALA A 15 23.39 -32.80 -7.17
C ALA A 15 24.13 -32.33 -5.90
N THR A 16 25.43 -32.66 -5.78
CA THR A 16 26.28 -32.21 -4.68
C THR A 16 26.56 -30.70 -4.78
N VAL A 17 26.86 -30.20 -5.98
CA VAL A 17 27.00 -28.76 -6.25
C VAL A 17 25.70 -28.02 -5.88
N SER A 18 24.54 -28.53 -6.30
CA SER A 18 23.24 -27.97 -5.95
C SER A 18 23.00 -27.93 -4.42
N ARG A 19 23.42 -28.97 -3.69
CA ARG A 19 23.32 -28.96 -2.21
C ARG A 19 24.18 -27.89 -1.58
N VAL A 20 25.41 -27.67 -2.05
CA VAL A 20 26.31 -26.62 -1.56
C VAL A 20 25.72 -25.25 -1.84
N LEU A 21 25.28 -24.98 -3.08
CA LEU A 21 24.63 -23.72 -3.47
C LEU A 21 23.40 -23.40 -2.62
N ASN A 22 22.63 -24.43 -2.25
CA ASN A 22 21.43 -24.30 -1.42
C ASN A 22 21.71 -24.41 0.08
N ARG A 23 22.96 -24.29 0.52
CA ARG A 23 23.39 -24.36 1.93
C ARG A 23 22.90 -25.60 2.68
N LYS A 24 22.58 -26.69 1.97
CA LYS A 24 22.22 -27.97 2.59
C LYS A 24 23.44 -28.65 3.20
N LYS A 25 23.20 -29.62 4.08
CA LYS A 25 24.26 -30.34 4.79
C LYS A 25 25.10 -31.16 3.78
N VAL A 26 26.38 -30.88 3.72
CA VAL A 26 27.43 -31.61 2.99
C VAL A 26 28.69 -31.66 3.86
N LYS A 27 29.63 -32.58 3.58
CA LYS A 27 30.91 -32.59 4.24
C LYS A 27 31.70 -31.31 3.98
N GLU A 28 32.37 -30.76 4.96
CA GLU A 28 33.10 -29.48 4.86
C GLU A 28 34.17 -29.48 3.78
N GLU A 29 34.88 -30.58 3.62
CA GLU A 29 35.87 -30.77 2.54
C GLU A 29 35.19 -30.64 1.14
N THR A 30 34.02 -31.26 0.99
CA THR A 30 33.26 -31.20 -0.26
C THR A 30 32.74 -29.79 -0.55
N ARG A 31 32.29 -29.06 0.49
CA ARG A 31 31.87 -27.68 0.40
C ARG A 31 33.00 -26.80 -0.14
N LYS A 32 34.19 -26.88 0.46
CA LYS A 32 35.35 -26.11 0.03
C LYS A 32 35.74 -26.36 -1.42
N LYS A 33 35.78 -27.62 -1.85
CA LYS A 33 36.07 -27.97 -3.27
C LYS A 33 35.08 -27.35 -4.25
N VAL A 34 33.80 -27.35 -3.90
CA VAL A 34 32.74 -26.76 -4.76
C VAL A 34 32.84 -25.23 -4.75
N GLU A 35 33.06 -24.58 -3.61
CA GLU A 35 33.23 -23.14 -3.51
C GLU A 35 34.45 -22.62 -4.26
N GLU A 36 35.57 -23.35 -4.23
CA GLU A 36 36.75 -23.05 -5.02
C GLU A 36 36.47 -23.18 -6.53
N ALA A 37 35.76 -24.24 -6.94
CA ALA A 37 35.36 -24.44 -8.32
C ALA A 37 34.47 -23.30 -8.83
N ILE A 38 33.46 -22.89 -8.05
CA ILE A 38 32.55 -21.77 -8.32
C ILE A 38 33.37 -20.48 -8.54
N LYS A 39 34.30 -20.17 -7.62
CA LYS A 39 35.14 -18.99 -7.69
C LYS A 39 36.08 -19.02 -8.93
N LYS A 40 36.74 -20.13 -9.15
CA LYS A 40 37.73 -20.28 -10.26
C LYS A 40 37.08 -20.24 -11.64
N LEU A 41 35.88 -20.80 -11.75
CA LEU A 41 35.10 -20.83 -12.99
C LEU A 41 34.22 -19.58 -13.17
N ASN A 42 34.22 -18.64 -12.19
CA ASN A 42 33.31 -17.48 -12.15
C ASN A 42 31.87 -17.89 -12.44
N TYR A 43 31.45 -19.01 -11.85
CA TYR A 43 30.12 -19.57 -12.07
C TYR A 43 29.09 -18.82 -11.26
N THR A 44 28.14 -18.22 -11.95
CA THR A 44 26.94 -17.64 -11.34
C THR A 44 25.79 -18.62 -11.51
N PRO A 45 25.16 -19.10 -10.43
CA PRO A 45 24.01 -19.97 -10.53
C PRO A 45 22.92 -19.33 -11.38
N ASN A 46 22.45 -20.04 -12.40
CA ASN A 46 21.29 -19.60 -13.16
C ASN A 46 20.04 -19.84 -12.31
N PHE A 47 19.52 -18.76 -11.73
CA PHE A 47 18.35 -18.76 -10.87
C PHE A 47 17.13 -19.41 -11.57
N MET A 48 16.95 -19.14 -12.86
CA MET A 48 15.88 -19.72 -13.68
C MET A 48 16.02 -21.24 -13.83
N ALA A 49 17.23 -21.75 -14.06
CA ALA A 49 17.47 -23.19 -14.20
C ALA A 49 17.32 -23.93 -12.86
N SER A 50 17.67 -23.30 -11.74
CA SER A 50 17.47 -23.88 -10.41
C SER A 50 15.99 -23.93 -10.01
N ASN A 51 15.20 -22.99 -10.48
CA ASN A 51 13.76 -22.92 -10.22
C ASN A 51 12.94 -23.90 -11.06
N LEU A 52 13.43 -24.34 -12.24
CA LEU A 52 12.80 -25.43 -13.00
C LEU A 52 12.73 -26.76 -12.22
N GLN A 53 13.63 -26.97 -11.26
CA GLN A 53 13.59 -28.14 -10.34
C GLN A 53 12.86 -27.84 -9.02
N ARG A 54 12.51 -26.56 -8.76
CA ARG A 54 11.78 -26.15 -7.56
C ARG A 54 10.32 -25.91 -7.93
N THR A 55 9.43 -26.32 -7.05
CA THR A 55 7.99 -26.01 -7.16
C THR A 55 7.69 -24.55 -6.84
N LYS A 56 8.67 -23.76 -6.36
CA LYS A 56 8.53 -22.35 -5.95
C LYS A 56 9.54 -21.48 -6.69
N SER A 57 9.08 -20.30 -7.16
CA SER A 57 9.92 -19.29 -7.82
C SER A 57 10.82 -18.50 -6.84
N GLY A 58 10.40 -18.38 -5.58
CA GLY A 58 11.04 -17.53 -4.59
C GLY A 58 10.81 -16.05 -4.85
N MET A 59 9.78 -15.71 -5.61
CA MET A 59 9.41 -14.33 -5.96
C MET A 59 7.99 -14.04 -5.48
N LEU A 60 7.76 -12.85 -4.89
CA LEU A 60 6.44 -12.31 -4.60
C LEU A 60 6.21 -11.07 -5.47
N LEU A 61 4.99 -10.90 -5.96
CA LEU A 61 4.58 -9.74 -6.73
C LEU A 61 3.80 -8.79 -5.82
N ILE A 62 4.15 -7.51 -5.88
CA ILE A 62 3.40 -6.44 -5.23
C ILE A 62 2.80 -5.59 -6.33
N LEU A 63 1.49 -5.43 -6.30
CA LEU A 63 0.75 -4.61 -7.25
C LEU A 63 0.18 -3.38 -6.57
N VAL A 64 0.59 -2.21 -7.04
CA VAL A 64 0.09 -0.91 -6.59
C VAL A 64 -0.64 -0.21 -7.75
N PRO A 65 -1.62 0.68 -7.48
CA PRO A 65 -2.26 1.48 -8.53
C PRO A 65 -1.25 2.38 -9.25
N GLU A 66 -0.36 3.02 -8.49
CA GLU A 66 0.68 3.91 -9.00
C GLU A 66 1.90 3.94 -8.05
N ILE A 67 3.09 3.96 -8.62
CA ILE A 67 4.34 3.93 -7.84
C ILE A 67 4.65 5.31 -7.23
N SER A 68 4.11 6.38 -7.81
CA SER A 68 4.41 7.76 -7.41
C SER A 68 3.80 8.19 -6.08
N ASN A 69 2.82 7.46 -5.55
CA ASN A 69 2.18 7.80 -4.28
C ASN A 69 3.09 7.42 -3.08
N PRO A 70 3.54 8.42 -2.28
CA PRO A 70 4.43 8.18 -1.15
C PRO A 70 3.85 7.26 -0.06
N TYR A 71 2.53 7.11 -0.01
CA TYR A 71 1.84 6.22 0.90
C TYR A 71 2.35 4.78 0.85
N TYR A 72 2.76 4.31 -0.34
CA TYR A 72 3.20 2.93 -0.50
C TYR A 72 4.61 2.67 0.03
N SER A 73 5.44 3.70 0.21
CA SER A 73 6.86 3.54 0.58
C SER A 73 7.07 2.73 1.87
N PRO A 74 6.46 3.07 3.03
CA PRO A 74 6.65 2.29 4.26
C PRO A 74 6.04 0.88 4.15
N ILE A 75 4.99 0.70 3.36
CA ILE A 75 4.40 -0.63 3.13
C ILE A 75 5.36 -1.50 2.34
N LEU A 76 5.95 -0.96 1.27
CA LEU A 76 6.94 -1.66 0.44
C LEU A 76 8.18 -2.05 1.25
N GLU A 77 8.64 -1.20 2.17
CA GLU A 77 9.72 -1.52 3.10
C GLU A 77 9.35 -2.72 3.99
N GLY A 78 8.17 -2.70 4.60
CA GLY A 78 7.67 -3.81 5.41
C GLY A 78 7.57 -5.12 4.63
N VAL A 79 7.12 -5.04 3.37
CA VAL A 79 7.05 -6.20 2.46
C VAL A 79 8.47 -6.70 2.13
N GLU A 80 9.37 -5.82 1.69
CA GLU A 80 10.72 -6.20 1.24
C GLU A 80 11.49 -6.89 2.36
N LEU A 81 11.59 -6.24 3.52
CA LEU A 81 12.35 -6.76 4.64
C LEU A 81 11.79 -8.10 5.15
N THR A 82 10.46 -8.24 5.19
CA THR A 82 9.82 -9.48 5.64
C THR A 82 9.98 -10.60 4.61
N ALA A 83 9.75 -10.33 3.33
CA ALA A 83 9.93 -11.31 2.25
C ALA A 83 11.38 -11.82 2.21
N ARG A 84 12.35 -10.90 2.25
CA ARG A 84 13.77 -11.20 2.25
C ARG A 84 14.20 -12.07 3.43
N SER A 85 13.69 -11.79 4.64
CA SER A 85 13.97 -12.59 5.82
C SER A 85 13.47 -14.05 5.67
N ARG A 86 12.51 -14.28 4.80
CA ARG A 86 11.92 -15.59 4.47
C ARG A 86 12.48 -16.21 3.18
N GLY A 87 13.53 -15.59 2.59
CA GLY A 87 14.19 -16.08 1.38
C GLY A 87 13.44 -15.80 0.07
N TYR A 88 12.51 -14.86 0.08
CA TYR A 88 11.80 -14.36 -1.10
C TYR A 88 12.37 -13.02 -1.57
N ASN A 89 12.36 -12.80 -2.88
CA ASN A 89 12.55 -11.49 -3.49
C ASN A 89 11.20 -10.92 -3.93
N ILE A 90 11.16 -9.61 -4.21
CA ILE A 90 9.95 -8.94 -4.64
C ILE A 90 10.05 -8.45 -6.08
N ILE A 91 8.91 -8.43 -6.77
CA ILE A 91 8.69 -7.71 -8.02
C ILE A 91 7.63 -6.66 -7.72
N LEU A 92 7.92 -5.40 -8.02
CA LEU A 92 6.95 -4.31 -7.93
C LEU A 92 6.33 -4.08 -9.30
N GLY A 93 5.01 -4.11 -9.37
CA GLY A 93 4.22 -3.78 -10.55
C GLY A 93 3.27 -2.63 -10.29
N SER A 94 2.95 -1.85 -11.31
CA SER A 94 1.90 -0.85 -11.28
C SER A 94 0.91 -1.11 -12.40
N SER A 95 -0.37 -1.14 -12.06
CA SER A 95 -1.44 -1.38 -13.02
C SER A 95 -2.00 -0.11 -13.63
N TYR A 96 -1.71 1.07 -13.04
CA TYR A 96 -2.35 2.34 -13.37
C TYR A 96 -3.88 2.24 -13.44
N SER A 97 -4.46 1.39 -12.59
CA SER A 97 -5.89 1.06 -12.56
C SER A 97 -6.42 0.49 -13.89
N SER A 98 -5.53 -0.10 -14.70
CA SER A 98 -5.87 -0.78 -15.96
C SER A 98 -6.21 -2.24 -15.70
N GLU A 99 -7.40 -2.66 -16.14
CA GLU A 99 -7.84 -4.06 -16.04
C GLU A 99 -6.93 -5.02 -16.80
N GLU A 100 -6.51 -4.61 -18.01
CA GLU A 100 -5.66 -5.40 -18.89
C GLU A 100 -4.30 -5.65 -18.22
N GLN A 101 -3.66 -4.59 -17.72
CA GLN A 101 -2.37 -4.70 -17.05
C GLN A 101 -2.46 -5.57 -15.79
N LEU A 102 -3.55 -5.44 -15.03
CA LEU A 102 -3.75 -6.27 -13.84
C LEU A 102 -3.91 -7.75 -14.20
N LEU A 103 -4.66 -8.07 -15.26
CA LEU A 103 -4.77 -9.43 -15.79
C LEU A 103 -3.41 -9.99 -16.23
N ASP A 104 -2.58 -9.18 -16.88
CA ASP A 104 -1.24 -9.58 -17.30
C ASP A 104 -0.32 -9.87 -16.11
N TYR A 105 -0.37 -9.05 -15.08
CA TYR A 105 0.36 -9.32 -13.83
C TYR A 105 -0.13 -10.59 -13.14
N LEU A 106 -1.44 -10.84 -13.05
CA LEU A 106 -1.97 -12.07 -12.46
C LEU A 106 -1.55 -13.32 -13.27
N ASN A 107 -1.32 -13.20 -14.57
CA ASN A 107 -0.79 -14.30 -15.40
C ASN A 107 0.63 -14.74 -14.98
N LEU A 108 1.38 -13.92 -14.23
CA LEU A 108 2.69 -14.33 -13.70
C LEU A 108 2.57 -15.48 -12.69
N LEU A 109 1.44 -15.56 -11.96
CA LEU A 109 1.13 -16.70 -11.09
C LEU A 109 0.99 -18.01 -11.88
N ASN A 110 0.25 -17.98 -12.99
CA ASN A 110 0.06 -19.14 -13.86
C ASN A 110 1.34 -19.60 -14.54
N LYS A 111 2.16 -18.63 -14.94
CA LYS A 111 3.51 -18.89 -15.53
C LYS A 111 4.51 -19.36 -14.48
N LYS A 112 4.12 -19.45 -13.19
CA LYS A 112 4.99 -19.78 -12.05
C LYS A 112 6.23 -18.87 -11.93
N LEU A 113 6.12 -17.63 -12.40
CA LEU A 113 7.17 -16.62 -12.28
C LEU A 113 7.14 -15.95 -10.90
N VAL A 114 5.98 -15.97 -10.23
CA VAL A 114 5.81 -15.54 -8.85
C VAL A 114 5.00 -16.59 -8.08
N ASP A 115 5.24 -16.70 -6.77
CA ASP A 115 4.58 -17.65 -5.90
C ASP A 115 3.30 -17.10 -5.29
N GLY A 116 3.22 -15.77 -5.16
CA GLY A 116 2.07 -15.08 -4.62
C GLY A 116 2.06 -13.58 -4.96
N VAL A 117 0.93 -12.94 -4.68
CA VAL A 117 0.66 -11.53 -4.97
C VAL A 117 0.14 -10.82 -3.73
N ILE A 118 0.71 -9.65 -3.42
CA ILE A 118 0.12 -8.67 -2.52
C ILE A 118 -0.53 -7.60 -3.39
N LEU A 119 -1.84 -7.50 -3.29
CA LEU A 119 -2.66 -6.64 -4.13
C LEU A 119 -3.11 -5.42 -3.32
N MET A 120 -2.64 -4.23 -3.73
CA MET A 120 -2.95 -2.95 -3.07
C MET A 120 -3.90 -2.10 -3.91
N GLU A 121 -4.71 -2.76 -4.72
CA GLU A 121 -5.62 -2.13 -5.66
C GLU A 121 -7.02 -2.69 -5.53
N LYS A 122 -8.03 -1.81 -5.61
CA LYS A 122 -9.42 -2.25 -5.76
C LYS A 122 -9.62 -2.77 -7.16
N VAL A 123 -9.99 -4.03 -7.23
CA VAL A 123 -10.40 -4.65 -8.48
C VAL A 123 -11.90 -4.91 -8.39
N SER A 124 -12.69 -3.98 -8.86
CA SER A 124 -14.16 -4.09 -8.91
C SER A 124 -14.67 -4.72 -10.23
N LYS A 125 -13.75 -5.16 -11.10
CA LYS A 125 -14.12 -5.61 -12.43
C LYS A 125 -14.39 -7.11 -12.46
N GLU A 126 -15.55 -7.47 -12.97
CA GLU A 126 -16.07 -8.83 -13.06
C GLU A 126 -15.05 -9.84 -13.64
N LYS A 127 -14.30 -9.43 -14.67
CA LYS A 127 -13.29 -10.29 -15.31
C LYS A 127 -12.15 -10.69 -14.38
N ILE A 128 -11.73 -9.79 -13.48
CA ILE A 128 -10.66 -10.08 -12.54
C ILE A 128 -11.16 -11.02 -11.45
N ILE A 129 -12.34 -10.72 -10.90
CA ILE A 129 -12.98 -11.60 -9.90
C ILE A 129 -13.19 -12.99 -10.50
N LYS A 130 -13.70 -13.05 -11.72
CA LYS A 130 -13.87 -14.31 -12.45
C LYS A 130 -12.54 -15.06 -12.61
N LYS A 131 -11.47 -14.37 -13.06
CA LYS A 131 -10.15 -14.99 -13.20
C LYS A 131 -9.63 -15.54 -11.87
N ILE A 132 -9.74 -14.76 -10.78
CA ILE A 132 -9.30 -15.19 -9.45
C ILE A 132 -10.03 -16.47 -9.03
N ASN A 133 -11.34 -16.53 -9.27
CA ASN A 133 -12.17 -17.67 -8.89
C ASN A 133 -11.95 -18.89 -9.79
N ASP A 134 -12.00 -18.73 -11.12
CA ASP A 134 -11.87 -19.82 -12.09
C ASP A 134 -10.49 -20.50 -11.98
N GLU A 135 -9.44 -19.73 -11.76
CA GLU A 135 -8.07 -20.22 -11.64
C GLU A 135 -7.65 -20.51 -10.19
N ARG A 136 -8.54 -20.34 -9.22
CA ARG A 136 -8.32 -20.55 -7.77
C ARG A 136 -7.12 -19.75 -7.24
N LEU A 137 -6.93 -18.54 -7.75
CA LEU A 137 -5.80 -17.69 -7.37
C LEU A 137 -5.93 -17.14 -5.95
N TYR A 138 -7.10 -17.20 -5.32
CA TYR A 138 -7.33 -16.77 -3.94
C TYR A 138 -6.37 -17.43 -2.93
N ASN A 139 -5.82 -18.61 -3.25
CA ASN A 139 -4.80 -19.26 -2.44
C ASN A 139 -3.37 -18.67 -2.61
N ARG A 140 -3.23 -17.63 -3.41
CA ARG A 140 -1.94 -16.99 -3.71
C ARG A 140 -2.03 -15.47 -3.73
N ILE A 141 -3.15 -14.89 -3.27
CA ILE A 141 -3.37 -13.45 -3.25
C ILE A 141 -3.75 -13.02 -1.85
N VAL A 142 -3.12 -11.94 -1.39
CA VAL A 142 -3.51 -11.20 -0.18
C VAL A 142 -3.74 -9.76 -0.57
N GLN A 143 -4.82 -9.17 -0.10
CA GLN A 143 -5.13 -7.76 -0.27
C GLN A 143 -4.49 -6.95 0.86
N CYS A 144 -3.95 -5.79 0.53
CA CYS A 144 -3.36 -4.88 1.49
C CYS A 144 -3.95 -3.47 1.29
N SER A 145 -4.52 -2.91 2.35
CA SER A 145 -5.15 -1.58 2.37
C SER A 145 -6.46 -1.49 1.59
N GLU A 146 -6.47 -1.85 0.31
CA GLU A 146 -7.67 -1.98 -0.53
C GLU A 146 -8.15 -3.42 -0.58
N TYR A 147 -9.46 -3.64 -0.76
CA TYR A 147 -10.01 -4.98 -0.88
C TYR A 147 -11.19 -5.03 -1.86
N ILE A 148 -11.37 -6.21 -2.49
CA ILE A 148 -12.38 -6.48 -3.51
C ILE A 148 -13.58 -7.19 -2.90
N ASP A 149 -13.29 -8.31 -2.24
CA ASP A 149 -14.26 -9.23 -1.67
C ASP A 149 -13.75 -9.69 -0.32
N GLU A 150 -14.53 -9.40 0.71
CA GLU A 150 -14.19 -9.74 2.09
C GLU A 150 -14.19 -11.23 2.35
N ASN A 151 -14.95 -12.02 1.54
CA ASN A 151 -15.22 -13.42 1.82
C ASN A 151 -14.21 -14.38 1.19
N ASN A 152 -13.54 -14.00 0.08
CA ASN A 152 -12.69 -14.92 -0.69
C ASN A 152 -11.19 -14.63 -0.62
N LEU A 153 -10.77 -13.46 -0.19
CA LEU A 153 -9.37 -13.06 -0.07
C LEU A 153 -9.05 -12.58 1.34
N SER A 154 -7.92 -13.04 1.87
CA SER A 154 -7.39 -12.41 3.10
C SER A 154 -7.02 -10.97 2.84
N CYS A 155 -7.31 -10.10 3.80
CA CYS A 155 -7.05 -8.67 3.72
C CYS A 155 -6.36 -8.16 4.98
N ILE A 156 -5.33 -7.33 4.80
CA ILE A 156 -4.69 -6.57 5.88
C ILE A 156 -4.98 -5.09 5.63
N THR A 157 -5.65 -4.43 6.57
CA THR A 157 -6.11 -3.05 6.42
C THR A 157 -6.23 -2.36 7.79
N ILE A 158 -6.68 -1.11 7.81
CA ILE A 158 -7.15 -0.40 9.00
C ILE A 158 -8.68 -0.25 8.94
N ASP A 159 -9.29 0.19 10.03
CA ASP A 159 -10.69 0.65 10.00
C ASP A 159 -10.76 2.06 9.43
N HIS A 160 -10.90 2.17 8.10
CA HIS A 160 -10.97 3.45 7.40
C HIS A 160 -12.17 4.30 7.81
N LYS A 161 -13.30 3.67 8.15
CA LYS A 161 -14.51 4.37 8.56
C LYS A 161 -14.32 5.00 9.94
N LYS A 162 -13.84 4.22 10.91
CA LYS A 162 -13.52 4.69 12.26
C LYS A 162 -12.46 5.81 12.22
N ALA A 163 -11.40 5.65 11.43
CA ALA A 163 -10.33 6.64 11.29
C ALA A 163 -10.85 7.99 10.74
N ALA A 164 -11.71 7.96 9.74
CA ALA A 164 -12.31 9.19 9.19
C ALA A 164 -13.34 9.81 10.14
N TYR A 165 -14.06 9.01 10.92
CA TYR A 165 -14.92 9.47 11.99
C TYR A 165 -14.11 10.25 13.05
N GLU A 166 -12.94 9.74 13.45
CA GLU A 166 -12.04 10.40 14.40
C GLU A 166 -11.48 11.72 13.83
N ALA A 167 -11.11 11.75 12.53
CA ALA A 167 -10.67 12.97 11.86
C ALA A 167 -11.76 14.06 11.86
N ALA A 168 -13.01 13.70 11.55
CA ALA A 168 -14.14 14.62 11.60
C ALA A 168 -14.44 15.10 13.04
N SER A 169 -14.45 14.18 14.00
CA SER A 169 -14.67 14.48 15.41
C SER A 169 -13.63 15.46 15.95
N HIS A 170 -12.37 15.31 15.54
CA HIS A 170 -11.30 16.26 15.85
C HIS A 170 -11.61 17.67 15.31
N LEU A 171 -11.99 17.80 14.04
CA LEU A 171 -12.36 19.08 13.44
C LEU A 171 -13.56 19.73 14.16
N ILE A 172 -14.55 18.94 14.56
CA ILE A 172 -15.71 19.41 15.33
C ILE A 172 -15.27 19.90 16.73
N SER A 173 -14.42 19.14 17.41
CA SER A 173 -13.95 19.44 18.77
C SER A 173 -13.16 20.73 18.87
N ILE A 174 -12.44 21.12 17.82
CA ILE A 174 -11.73 22.41 17.72
C ILE A 174 -12.63 23.58 17.29
N GLY A 175 -13.94 23.35 17.23
CA GLY A 175 -14.96 24.37 17.02
C GLY A 175 -15.24 24.74 15.57
N LYS A 176 -14.85 23.91 14.61
CA LYS A 176 -15.22 24.15 13.20
C LYS A 176 -16.72 23.97 12.99
N ARG A 177 -17.28 24.74 12.03
CA ARG A 177 -18.75 24.81 11.83
C ARG A 177 -19.16 24.55 10.38
N GLU A 178 -18.31 24.87 9.41
CA GLU A 178 -18.53 24.56 8.01
C GLU A 178 -17.55 23.49 7.57
N PHE A 179 -18.03 22.44 6.92
CA PHE A 179 -17.21 21.27 6.60
C PHE A 179 -17.11 21.04 5.10
N TYR A 180 -15.90 20.66 4.68
CA TYR A 180 -15.57 20.33 3.30
C TYR A 180 -14.88 18.97 3.26
N LEU A 181 -15.25 18.16 2.25
CA LEU A 181 -14.68 16.85 1.99
C LEU A 181 -14.05 16.83 0.60
N PHE A 182 -12.75 16.57 0.56
CA PHE A 182 -12.03 16.34 -0.71
C PHE A 182 -11.76 14.85 -0.86
N ARG A 183 -12.36 14.23 -1.89
CA ARG A 183 -12.27 12.78 -2.15
C ARG A 183 -12.13 12.45 -3.62
N MET A 184 -11.75 11.20 -3.88
CA MET A 184 -11.64 10.68 -5.24
C MET A 184 -13.02 10.36 -5.83
N LYS A 185 -13.16 10.55 -7.16
CA LYS A 185 -14.35 10.17 -7.93
C LYS A 185 -14.50 8.67 -8.06
N LYS A 186 -13.37 7.95 -8.16
CA LYS A 186 -13.40 6.49 -8.24
C LYS A 186 -13.86 5.91 -6.90
N ASP A 187 -14.68 4.87 -6.98
CA ASP A 187 -15.19 4.15 -5.81
C ASP A 187 -14.13 3.20 -5.23
N PHE A 188 -12.97 3.76 -4.86
CA PHE A 188 -12.01 3.03 -4.04
C PHE A 188 -12.62 2.77 -2.67
N THR A 189 -12.43 1.56 -2.15
CA THR A 189 -13.00 1.16 -0.85
C THR A 189 -12.62 2.14 0.26
N TYR A 190 -11.34 2.55 0.32
CA TYR A 190 -10.90 3.55 1.29
C TYR A 190 -11.64 4.88 1.15
N SER A 191 -11.86 5.34 -0.09
CA SER A 191 -12.52 6.63 -0.35
C SER A 191 -13.98 6.62 0.09
N VAL A 192 -14.68 5.52 -0.16
CA VAL A 192 -16.08 5.31 0.26
C VAL A 192 -16.16 5.25 1.79
N LEU A 193 -15.36 4.42 2.43
CA LEU A 193 -15.38 4.24 3.89
C LEU A 193 -14.94 5.51 4.65
N ARG A 194 -13.92 6.22 4.15
CA ARG A 194 -13.50 7.50 4.75
C ARG A 194 -14.60 8.56 4.61
N ARG A 195 -15.30 8.59 3.47
CA ARG A 195 -16.48 9.45 3.29
C ARG A 195 -17.60 9.09 4.30
N GLU A 196 -17.92 7.82 4.41
CA GLU A 196 -18.96 7.36 5.32
C GLU A 196 -18.66 7.74 6.79
N GLY A 197 -17.44 7.48 7.27
CA GLY A 197 -17.04 7.83 8.62
C GLY A 197 -17.07 9.33 8.87
N PHE A 198 -16.60 10.14 7.90
CA PHE A 198 -16.66 11.60 8.00
C PHE A 198 -18.09 12.11 8.11
N ILE A 199 -19.01 11.64 7.25
CA ILE A 199 -20.42 12.04 7.26
C ILE A 199 -21.12 11.57 8.52
N GLU A 200 -20.84 10.37 9.00
CA GLU A 200 -21.42 9.82 10.22
C GLU A 200 -21.08 10.70 11.44
N ALA A 201 -19.81 11.09 11.60
CA ALA A 201 -19.39 11.97 12.68
C ALA A 201 -20.07 13.35 12.63
N LEU A 202 -20.22 13.92 11.43
CA LEU A 202 -20.98 15.17 11.26
C LEU A 202 -22.44 15.01 11.69
N LYS A 203 -23.10 13.94 11.22
CA LYS A 203 -24.50 13.64 11.51
C LYS A 203 -24.75 13.44 13.01
N ASP A 204 -23.87 12.72 13.70
CA ASP A 204 -23.97 12.47 15.14
C ASP A 204 -23.85 13.77 15.96
N ASN A 205 -23.28 14.83 15.37
CA ASN A 205 -23.17 16.16 15.94
C ASN A 205 -24.23 17.15 15.37
N GLY A 206 -25.25 16.66 14.68
CA GLY A 206 -26.32 17.50 14.12
C GLY A 206 -25.87 18.38 12.94
N ILE A 207 -24.77 18.01 12.25
CA ILE A 207 -24.20 18.77 11.14
C ILE A 207 -24.45 18.00 9.84
N GLU A 208 -24.89 18.70 8.80
CA GLU A 208 -25.07 18.14 7.47
C GLU A 208 -23.97 18.64 6.55
N LEU A 209 -23.33 17.70 5.82
CA LEU A 209 -22.39 18.06 4.74
C LEU A 209 -23.18 18.51 3.52
N LYS A 210 -23.08 19.79 3.18
CA LYS A 210 -23.72 20.32 1.97
C LYS A 210 -23.12 19.64 0.73
N ARG A 211 -23.96 19.33 -0.27
CA ARG A 211 -23.54 18.66 -1.50
C ARG A 211 -22.40 19.40 -2.23
N GLU A 212 -22.48 20.72 -2.25
CA GLU A 212 -21.49 21.59 -2.87
C GLU A 212 -20.15 21.68 -2.09
N ASN A 213 -20.10 21.15 -0.88
CA ASN A 213 -18.88 21.08 -0.06
C ASN A 213 -18.20 19.71 -0.15
N GLU A 214 -18.79 18.78 -0.92
CA GLU A 214 -18.15 17.51 -1.28
C GLU A 214 -17.45 17.68 -2.64
N ILE A 215 -16.12 17.87 -2.61
CA ILE A 215 -15.28 18.11 -3.77
C ILE A 215 -14.73 16.77 -4.27
N ILE A 216 -15.16 16.42 -5.47
CA ILE A 216 -14.83 15.13 -6.09
C ILE A 216 -13.73 15.35 -7.12
N LEU A 217 -12.61 14.61 -6.97
CA LEU A 217 -11.41 14.74 -7.79
C LEU A 217 -11.24 13.53 -8.71
N ASP A 218 -10.73 13.78 -9.91
CA ASP A 218 -10.42 12.74 -10.90
C ASP A 218 -9.03 12.12 -10.66
N GLU A 219 -8.08 12.89 -10.07
CA GLU A 219 -6.70 12.45 -9.79
C GLU A 219 -6.32 12.66 -8.33
N LEU A 220 -5.60 11.68 -7.76
CA LEU A 220 -4.99 11.78 -6.45
C LEU A 220 -3.66 12.55 -6.57
N SER A 221 -3.73 13.87 -6.72
CA SER A 221 -2.53 14.69 -6.90
C SER A 221 -2.61 16.02 -6.15
N ILE A 222 -1.42 16.52 -5.73
CA ILE A 222 -1.27 17.86 -5.15
C ILE A 222 -1.78 18.92 -6.11
N LYS A 223 -1.53 18.75 -7.42
CA LYS A 223 -1.93 19.69 -8.46
C LYS A 223 -3.44 19.80 -8.58
N GLU A 224 -4.14 18.66 -8.59
CA GLU A 224 -5.60 18.65 -8.75
C GLU A 224 -6.30 19.21 -7.51
N SER A 225 -5.89 18.82 -6.30
CA SER A 225 -6.47 19.37 -5.08
C SER A 225 -6.21 20.88 -4.92
N PHE A 226 -5.01 21.34 -5.28
CA PHE A 226 -4.67 22.76 -5.34
C PHE A 226 -5.58 23.52 -6.31
N LYS A 227 -5.80 23.00 -7.51
CA LYS A 227 -6.68 23.60 -8.54
C LYS A 227 -8.12 23.69 -8.04
N GLN A 228 -8.67 22.59 -7.52
CA GLN A 228 -10.05 22.52 -7.04
C GLN A 228 -10.29 23.44 -5.83
N MET A 229 -9.33 23.50 -4.91
CA MET A 229 -9.39 24.43 -3.79
C MET A 229 -9.36 25.89 -4.24
N ASN A 230 -8.53 26.26 -5.24
CA ASN A 230 -8.54 27.62 -5.80
C ASN A 230 -9.87 27.97 -6.49
N ILE A 231 -10.50 27.01 -7.20
CA ILE A 231 -11.83 27.21 -7.78
C ILE A 231 -12.84 27.50 -6.67
N LEU A 232 -12.83 26.73 -5.59
CA LEU A 232 -13.70 26.94 -4.44
C LEU A 232 -13.50 28.33 -3.84
N LEU A 233 -12.25 28.74 -3.58
CA LEU A 233 -11.89 30.03 -2.97
C LEU A 233 -12.18 31.24 -3.84
N ASN A 234 -12.22 31.09 -5.16
CA ASN A 234 -12.62 32.16 -6.07
C ASN A 234 -14.14 32.40 -6.07
N ASN A 235 -14.91 31.38 -5.72
CA ASN A 235 -16.39 31.43 -5.77
C ASN A 235 -17.01 31.63 -4.38
N ARG A 236 -16.26 31.39 -3.29
CA ARG A 236 -16.80 31.42 -1.94
C ARG A 236 -15.76 31.92 -0.94
N LYS A 237 -16.24 32.64 0.05
CA LYS A 237 -15.47 32.94 1.26
C LYS A 237 -15.55 31.74 2.20
N ILE A 238 -14.43 31.32 2.74
CA ILE A 238 -14.33 30.24 3.72
C ILE A 238 -14.06 30.87 5.08
N GLU A 239 -14.92 30.58 6.04
CA GLU A 239 -14.78 31.04 7.42
C GLU A 239 -15.08 29.88 8.38
N ASN A 240 -14.23 29.75 9.40
CA ASN A 240 -14.35 28.70 10.41
C ASN A 240 -14.57 27.27 9.85
N ALA A 241 -13.84 26.95 8.77
CA ALA A 241 -14.00 25.72 8.03
C ALA A 241 -13.17 24.56 8.59
N GLY A 242 -13.74 23.36 8.59
CA GLY A 242 -13.04 22.08 8.77
C GLY A 242 -12.96 21.35 7.44
N ILE A 243 -11.76 21.09 6.96
CA ILE A 243 -11.51 20.45 5.66
C ILE A 243 -10.90 19.07 5.90
N PHE A 244 -11.58 18.03 5.43
CA PHE A 244 -11.04 16.68 5.42
C PHE A 244 -10.64 16.28 4.00
N ALA A 245 -9.37 15.94 3.84
CA ALA A 245 -8.81 15.38 2.63
C ALA A 245 -8.59 13.89 2.83
N VAL A 246 -9.15 13.05 1.94
CA VAL A 246 -9.03 11.58 2.06
C VAL A 246 -7.60 11.05 1.86
N SER A 247 -6.63 11.91 1.60
CA SER A 247 -5.20 11.60 1.54
C SER A 247 -4.38 12.87 1.81
N ASP A 248 -3.19 12.71 2.38
CA ASP A 248 -2.24 13.81 2.61
C ASP A 248 -1.80 14.50 1.31
N VAL A 249 -1.71 13.74 0.22
CA VAL A 249 -1.41 14.30 -1.10
C VAL A 249 -2.43 15.39 -1.47
N LEU A 250 -3.71 15.18 -1.13
CA LEU A 250 -4.73 16.19 -1.34
C LEU A 250 -4.63 17.32 -0.31
N GLY A 251 -4.37 16.99 0.96
CA GLY A 251 -4.21 17.96 2.05
C GLY A 251 -3.11 18.99 1.78
N ILE A 252 -1.98 18.53 1.24
CA ILE A 252 -0.85 19.40 0.85
C ILE A 252 -1.26 20.44 -0.21
N GLY A 253 -2.00 20.00 -1.24
CA GLY A 253 -2.48 20.93 -2.28
C GLY A 253 -3.49 21.93 -1.75
N ILE A 254 -4.35 21.52 -0.81
CA ILE A 254 -5.32 22.38 -0.12
C ILE A 254 -4.59 23.44 0.72
N ILE A 255 -3.63 23.05 1.57
CA ILE A 255 -2.82 23.99 2.37
C ILE A 255 -2.13 25.02 1.48
N LYS A 256 -1.52 24.58 0.37
CA LYS A 256 -0.88 25.48 -0.59
C LYS A 256 -1.86 26.51 -1.16
N ALA A 257 -3.08 26.11 -1.49
CA ALA A 257 -4.10 27.03 -2.04
C ALA A 257 -4.58 28.04 -0.98
N LEU A 258 -4.82 27.59 0.25
CA LEU A 258 -5.19 28.46 1.38
C LEU A 258 -4.12 29.52 1.66
N ASN A 259 -2.86 29.11 1.71
CA ASN A 259 -1.72 30.02 1.95
C ASN A 259 -1.60 31.10 0.86
N LEU A 260 -1.75 30.73 -0.43
CA LEU A 260 -1.71 31.69 -1.53
C LEU A 260 -2.84 32.73 -1.48
N LYS A 261 -3.94 32.41 -0.83
CA LYS A 261 -5.07 33.33 -0.61
C LYS A 261 -5.03 34.03 0.76
N ASN A 262 -3.93 33.88 1.51
CA ASN A 262 -3.74 34.42 2.86
C ASN A 262 -4.84 34.00 3.86
N ILE A 263 -5.44 32.83 3.68
CA ILE A 263 -6.40 32.24 4.61
C ILE A 263 -5.62 31.63 5.77
N LYS A 264 -5.94 32.03 6.99
CA LYS A 264 -5.22 31.59 8.19
C LYS A 264 -5.58 30.15 8.56
N ILE A 265 -4.56 29.30 8.65
CA ILE A 265 -4.69 27.93 9.10
C ILE A 265 -4.10 27.83 10.52
N PRO A 266 -4.81 27.30 11.52
CA PRO A 266 -6.15 26.68 11.46
C PRO A 266 -7.31 27.64 11.73
N GLN A 267 -7.12 28.94 11.87
CA GLN A 267 -8.15 29.87 12.36
C GLN A 267 -9.36 29.94 11.43
N ASP A 268 -9.14 30.32 10.17
CA ASP A 268 -10.19 30.43 9.15
C ASP A 268 -10.54 29.07 8.56
N ALA A 269 -9.53 28.21 8.33
CA ALA A 269 -9.70 26.86 7.81
C ALA A 269 -8.72 25.90 8.51
N ALA A 270 -9.22 24.82 9.10
CA ALA A 270 -8.41 23.74 9.62
C ALA A 270 -8.42 22.58 8.62
N VAL A 271 -7.27 21.90 8.43
CA VAL A 271 -7.12 20.82 7.45
C VAL A 271 -6.67 19.54 8.15
N VAL A 272 -7.35 18.44 7.87
CA VAL A 272 -6.93 17.09 8.25
C VAL A 272 -6.75 16.25 6.99
N GLY A 273 -5.61 15.59 6.90
CA GLY A 273 -5.27 14.63 5.86
C GLY A 273 -5.46 13.19 6.30
N PHE A 274 -4.86 12.29 5.54
CA PHE A 274 -4.85 10.85 5.81
C PHE A 274 -3.61 10.24 5.17
N ASP A 275 -2.95 9.29 5.82
CA ASP A 275 -1.81 8.47 5.42
C ASP A 275 -0.53 8.73 6.23
N ASN A 276 -0.32 9.92 6.76
CA ASN A 276 0.90 10.36 7.47
C ASN A 276 2.17 10.19 6.62
N ILE A 277 2.12 10.64 5.36
CA ILE A 277 3.34 10.67 4.53
C ILE A 277 4.34 11.70 5.07
N ASP A 278 5.65 11.49 4.83
CA ASP A 278 6.72 12.38 5.34
C ASP A 278 6.50 13.84 4.99
N PHE A 279 5.99 14.12 3.79
CA PHE A 279 5.70 15.48 3.35
C PHE A 279 4.64 16.19 4.19
N SER A 280 3.76 15.47 4.89
CA SER A 280 2.75 16.07 5.76
C SER A 280 3.34 16.79 6.96
N ALA A 281 4.51 16.37 7.43
CA ALA A 281 5.22 16.99 8.55
C ALA A 281 5.99 18.27 8.18
N VAL A 282 6.30 18.48 6.89
CA VAL A 282 7.13 19.60 6.42
C VAL A 282 6.34 20.65 5.64
N THR A 283 5.02 20.51 5.54
CA THR A 283 4.14 21.61 5.05
C THR A 283 4.12 22.76 6.05
N GLU A 284 3.75 23.96 5.61
CA GLU A 284 3.56 25.11 6.47
C GLU A 284 2.14 25.66 6.31
N PRO A 285 1.30 25.50 7.36
CA PRO A 285 1.53 24.72 8.58
C PRO A 285 1.63 23.20 8.33
N SER A 286 2.27 22.47 9.25
CA SER A 286 2.38 21.01 9.19
C SER A 286 1.00 20.37 9.32
N LEU A 287 0.75 19.35 8.47
CA LEU A 287 -0.58 18.75 8.27
C LEU A 287 -0.92 17.73 9.37
N THR A 288 -2.01 17.96 10.09
CA THR A 288 -2.69 16.96 10.93
C THR A 288 -3.23 15.85 10.04
N THR A 289 -3.03 14.59 10.43
CA THR A 289 -3.35 13.45 9.57
C THR A 289 -3.65 12.18 10.35
N ILE A 290 -4.36 11.25 9.74
CA ILE A 290 -4.46 9.88 10.24
C ILE A 290 -3.22 9.11 9.79
N SER A 291 -2.46 8.59 10.76
CA SER A 291 -1.32 7.70 10.53
C SER A 291 -1.78 6.27 10.34
N GLN A 292 -1.38 5.66 9.23
CA GLN A 292 -1.54 4.24 9.00
C GLN A 292 -0.22 3.51 9.32
N PRO A 293 -0.26 2.31 9.93
CA PRO A 293 0.95 1.54 10.26
C PRO A 293 1.52 0.85 9.00
N GLY A 294 2.04 1.66 8.05
CA GLY A 294 2.43 1.19 6.72
C GLY A 294 3.40 0.00 6.75
N TYR A 295 4.46 0.10 7.56
CA TYR A 295 5.41 -1.00 7.71
C TYR A 295 4.74 -2.30 8.19
N GLU A 296 3.88 -2.22 9.21
CA GLU A 296 3.17 -3.40 9.73
C GLU A 296 2.14 -3.95 8.73
N LEU A 297 1.47 -3.07 7.95
CA LEU A 297 0.59 -3.50 6.85
C LEU A 297 1.36 -4.38 5.85
N GLY A 298 2.54 -3.94 5.42
CA GLY A 298 3.39 -4.70 4.52
C GLY A 298 3.87 -6.02 5.12
N LYS A 299 4.37 -5.97 6.35
CA LYS A 299 4.88 -7.13 7.08
C LYS A 299 3.81 -8.21 7.29
N GLU A 300 2.62 -7.82 7.77
CA GLU A 300 1.53 -8.77 8.01
C GLU A 300 0.97 -9.33 6.69
N SER A 301 0.97 -8.53 5.60
CA SER A 301 0.60 -9.01 4.27
C SER A 301 1.51 -10.14 3.78
N VAL A 302 2.83 -10.01 3.96
CA VAL A 302 3.77 -11.10 3.61
C VAL A 302 3.56 -12.31 4.49
N LYS A 303 3.41 -12.14 5.80
CA LYS A 303 3.19 -13.27 6.71
C LYS A 303 1.94 -14.06 6.34
N GLN A 304 0.83 -13.35 6.08
CA GLN A 304 -0.42 -13.98 5.70
C GLN A 304 -0.31 -14.67 4.34
N LEU A 305 0.34 -14.03 3.35
CA LEU A 305 0.56 -14.62 2.03
C LEU A 305 1.38 -15.91 2.12
N LEU A 306 2.48 -15.90 2.88
CA LEU A 306 3.30 -17.09 3.06
C LEU A 306 2.58 -18.20 3.81
N LYS A 307 1.77 -17.86 4.83
CA LYS A 307 0.89 -18.82 5.53
C LYS A 307 -0.05 -19.53 4.56
N ILE A 308 -0.66 -18.77 3.62
CA ILE A 308 -1.55 -19.33 2.58
C ILE A 308 -0.79 -20.24 1.62
N ILE A 309 0.38 -19.79 1.13
CA ILE A 309 1.20 -20.55 0.17
C ILE A 309 1.73 -21.87 0.79
N GLU A 310 2.09 -21.84 2.07
CA GLU A 310 2.63 -23.02 2.78
C GLU A 310 1.56 -24.05 3.10
N ASN A 311 0.37 -23.59 3.49
CA ASN A 311 -0.73 -24.49 3.90
C ASN A 311 -1.65 -24.91 2.72
N GLY A 312 -1.50 -24.30 1.54
CA GLY A 312 -2.26 -24.61 0.33
C GLY A 312 -3.72 -24.14 0.33
N SER A 313 -4.34 -23.94 1.49
CA SER A 313 -5.67 -23.35 1.67
C SER A 313 -5.81 -22.86 3.11
N VAL A 314 -6.28 -21.66 3.27
CA VAL A 314 -6.57 -21.05 4.59
C VAL A 314 -7.91 -20.34 4.47
N THR A 315 -8.72 -20.40 5.51
CA THR A 315 -9.92 -19.56 5.60
C THR A 315 -9.49 -18.08 5.46
N PRO A 316 -10.13 -17.30 4.59
CA PRO A 316 -9.81 -15.88 4.46
C PRO A 316 -9.94 -15.14 5.80
N GLU A 317 -8.97 -14.32 6.10
CA GLU A 317 -8.91 -13.52 7.34
C GLU A 317 -8.85 -12.04 6.99
N LYS A 318 -9.63 -11.22 7.69
CA LYS A 318 -9.51 -9.76 7.65
C LYS A 318 -8.78 -9.30 8.92
N ILE A 319 -7.55 -8.83 8.74
CA ILE A 319 -6.70 -8.32 9.83
C ILE A 319 -6.78 -6.80 9.80
N ILE A 320 -7.31 -6.21 10.88
CA ILE A 320 -7.44 -4.77 11.04
C ILE A 320 -6.36 -4.31 12.00
N LEU A 321 -5.47 -3.42 11.53
CA LEU A 321 -4.43 -2.81 12.32
C LEU A 321 -4.90 -1.46 12.89
N GLU A 322 -4.34 -1.07 14.03
CA GLU A 322 -4.67 0.21 14.65
C GLU A 322 -4.07 1.38 13.86
N HIS A 323 -4.81 2.49 13.82
CA HIS A 323 -4.39 3.77 13.27
C HIS A 323 -4.24 4.81 14.39
N GLU A 324 -3.66 5.96 14.09
CA GLU A 324 -3.48 7.06 15.05
C GLU A 324 -3.75 8.41 14.40
N LEU A 325 -4.43 9.31 15.11
CA LEU A 325 -4.56 10.72 14.70
C LEU A 325 -3.33 11.51 15.17
N ILE A 326 -2.52 11.96 14.24
CA ILE A 326 -1.35 12.81 14.49
C ILE A 326 -1.74 14.27 14.37
N VAL A 327 -1.91 14.94 15.52
CA VAL A 327 -2.30 16.35 15.58
C VAL A 327 -1.07 17.24 15.34
N ARG A 328 -1.17 18.13 14.33
CA ARG A 328 -0.14 19.10 13.94
C ARG A 328 -0.72 20.49 13.79
N GLU A 329 0.05 21.43 13.23
CA GLU A 329 -0.27 22.85 13.17
C GLU A 329 -1.50 23.18 12.32
N SER A 330 -1.86 22.36 11.35
CA SER A 330 -3.04 22.61 10.50
C SER A 330 -4.37 22.53 11.25
N THR A 331 -4.34 22.03 12.49
CA THR A 331 -5.50 22.03 13.42
C THR A 331 -5.17 22.55 14.81
N ASN A 332 -3.89 22.71 15.18
CA ASN A 332 -3.47 23.18 16.50
C ASN A 332 -2.28 24.16 16.43
N ARG A 333 -2.49 25.39 16.81
CA ARG A 333 -1.45 26.43 16.83
C ARG A 333 -0.46 26.35 18.00
N LYS A 334 -0.70 25.49 18.99
CA LYS A 334 0.12 25.45 20.24
C LYS A 334 1.39 24.58 20.10
N SER A 335 1.64 23.95 18.97
CA SER A 335 2.79 23.07 18.75
C SER A 335 4.10 23.82 18.37
N LEU A 336 4.10 25.16 18.35
CA LEU A 336 5.28 25.98 18.12
C LEU A 336 5.80 26.55 19.47
N LYS A 337 6.25 25.66 20.38
CA LYS A 337 7.11 26.04 21.49
C LYS A 337 8.17 24.98 21.75
#